data_255a0ca91ec0e0fb3f4b575a159b23da
#
_entry.id   255a0ca91ec0e0fb3f4b575a159b23da
#
_cell.length_a   1.000
_cell.length_b   1.000
_cell.length_c   1.000
_cell.angle_alpha   90.00
_cell.angle_beta   90.00
_cell.angle_gamma   90.00
#
_symmetry.space_group_name_H-M   'P 1'
#
loop_
_entity.id
_entity.type
_entity.pdbx_description
1 polymer ?
#
loop_
_entity_poly.entity_id
_entity_poly.type
_entity_poly.pdbx_seq_one_letter_code
_entity_poly.pdbx_strand_id
1 'polypeptide(L)'
;MKKFKDSVDDFFKWVKGTELVELDDIDVSEDPVRPELTLGFRIMHGRKIFGLKYNDEIEAIVCIALCPEVPFTVREMDYMSQAANQDGQRGEIVIAYTVWSRKRGAGKEIIKKLGEWKNFIKLYLMEKKLMNY
;
A
#
# COMPACT_ATOMS: atom_id res chain seq x y z
N MET A 1 28.05 -21.12 7.62
CA MET A 1 27.06 -20.33 8.42
C MET A 1 27.35 -18.85 8.25
N LYS A 2 26.31 -18.07 7.96
CA LYS A 2 26.44 -16.65 7.78
C LYS A 2 26.66 -15.94 9.10
N LYS A 3 27.64 -15.06 9.17
CA LYS A 3 27.87 -14.24 10.35
C LYS A 3 26.80 -13.15 10.43
N PHE A 4 26.53 -12.67 11.64
CA PHE A 4 25.56 -11.60 11.86
C PHE A 4 25.81 -10.37 10.96
N LYS A 5 27.06 -9.96 10.83
CA LYS A 5 27.45 -8.83 9.97
C LYS A 5 27.03 -9.04 8.52
N ASP A 6 27.24 -10.24 7.98
CA ASP A 6 26.90 -10.55 6.59
C ASP A 6 25.37 -10.49 6.38
N SER A 7 24.59 -10.93 7.38
CA SER A 7 23.14 -10.87 7.32
C SER A 7 22.62 -9.43 7.36
N VAL A 8 23.27 -8.56 8.14
CA VAL A 8 22.93 -7.13 8.21
C VAL A 8 23.28 -6.44 6.89
N ASP A 9 24.45 -6.74 6.33
CA ASP A 9 24.87 -6.17 5.04
C ASP A 9 23.93 -6.59 3.91
N ASP A 10 23.49 -7.85 3.89
CA ASP A 10 22.54 -8.36 2.91
C ASP A 10 21.19 -7.66 3.05
N PHE A 11 20.73 -7.42 4.27
CA PHE A 11 19.50 -6.69 4.54
C PHE A 11 19.55 -5.27 3.99
N PHE A 12 20.62 -4.53 4.28
CA PHE A 12 20.78 -3.17 3.79
C PHE A 12 20.88 -3.12 2.26
N LYS A 13 21.57 -4.10 1.67
CA LYS A 13 21.66 -4.21 0.22
C LYS A 13 20.28 -4.42 -0.41
N TRP A 14 19.47 -5.28 0.20
CA TRP A 14 18.09 -5.50 -0.24
C TRP A 14 17.26 -4.22 -0.12
N VAL A 15 17.28 -3.55 1.03
CA VAL A 15 16.55 -2.29 1.25
C VAL A 15 16.90 -1.27 0.19
N LYS A 16 18.18 -1.09 -0.11
CA LYS A 16 18.65 -0.14 -1.13
C LYS A 16 18.22 -0.52 -2.54
N GLY A 17 18.08 -1.81 -2.81
CA GLY A 17 17.68 -2.31 -4.13
C GLY A 17 16.18 -2.33 -4.36
N THR A 18 15.36 -2.14 -3.31
CA THR A 18 13.91 -2.11 -3.46
C THR A 18 13.43 -0.75 -3.95
N GLU A 19 12.36 -0.75 -4.74
CA GLU A 19 11.72 0.48 -5.16
C GLU A 19 10.20 0.35 -5.15
N LEU A 20 9.54 1.47 -4.87
CA LEU A 20 8.09 1.55 -4.92
C LEU A 20 7.67 1.82 -6.36
N VAL A 21 6.85 0.96 -6.93
CA VAL A 21 6.35 1.10 -8.31
C VAL A 21 4.83 1.08 -8.31
N GLU A 22 4.22 1.89 -9.16
CA GLU A 22 2.77 1.89 -9.31
C GLU A 22 2.37 0.72 -10.22
N LEU A 23 1.31 0.01 -9.83
CA LEU A 23 0.78 -1.14 -10.57
C LEU A 23 -0.64 -0.83 -11.03
N ASP A 24 -0.97 -1.26 -12.25
CA ASP A 24 -2.32 -1.13 -12.81
C ASP A 24 -3.05 -2.47 -12.86
N ASP A 25 -2.38 -3.55 -12.51
CA ASP A 25 -2.96 -4.89 -12.50
C ASP A 25 -2.32 -5.75 -11.41
N ILE A 26 -3.15 -6.53 -10.73
CA ILE A 26 -2.73 -7.52 -9.73
C ILE A 26 -3.72 -8.67 -9.74
N ASP A 27 -3.33 -9.80 -9.17
CA ASP A 27 -4.26 -10.88 -8.86
C ASP A 27 -4.90 -10.59 -7.50
N VAL A 28 -6.13 -10.07 -7.52
CA VAL A 28 -6.84 -9.68 -6.30
C VAL A 28 -7.10 -10.87 -5.36
N SER A 29 -7.11 -12.09 -5.89
CA SER A 29 -7.30 -13.29 -5.07
C SER A 29 -6.11 -13.55 -4.13
N GLU A 30 -4.95 -12.96 -4.39
CA GLU A 30 -3.80 -13.04 -3.48
C GLU A 30 -3.98 -12.22 -2.21
N ASP A 31 -4.88 -11.24 -2.22
CA ASP A 31 -5.08 -10.37 -1.06
C ASP A 31 -5.68 -11.14 0.10
N PRO A 32 -4.93 -11.37 1.20
CA PRO A 32 -5.44 -12.15 2.31
C PRO A 32 -6.39 -11.36 3.22
N VAL A 33 -6.48 -10.05 3.00
CA VAL A 33 -7.26 -9.15 3.87
C VAL A 33 -8.58 -8.79 3.23
N ARG A 34 -8.56 -8.43 1.93
CA ARG A 34 -9.75 -7.92 1.23
C ARG A 34 -9.88 -8.50 -0.18
N PRO A 35 -9.96 -9.83 -0.30
CA PRO A 35 -10.05 -10.45 -1.62
C PRO A 35 -11.35 -10.09 -2.37
N GLU A 36 -12.36 -9.60 -1.67
CA GLU A 36 -13.64 -9.19 -2.25
C GLU A 36 -13.57 -7.87 -3.02
N LEU A 37 -12.55 -7.05 -2.80
CA LEU A 37 -12.41 -5.79 -3.53
C LEU A 37 -11.89 -6.05 -4.94
N THR A 38 -12.61 -5.55 -5.93
CA THR A 38 -12.25 -5.74 -7.33
C THR A 38 -11.01 -4.92 -7.71
N LEU A 39 -10.39 -5.27 -8.82
CA LEU A 39 -9.30 -4.47 -9.38
C LEU A 39 -9.77 -3.06 -9.70
N GLY A 40 -10.96 -2.93 -10.29
CA GLY A 40 -11.53 -1.62 -10.61
C GLY A 40 -11.67 -0.72 -9.39
N PHE A 41 -12.14 -1.25 -8.26
CA PHE A 41 -12.21 -0.50 -7.02
C PHE A 41 -10.84 0.08 -6.64
N ARG A 42 -9.78 -0.72 -6.81
CA ARG A 42 -8.43 -0.39 -6.32
C ARG A 42 -7.72 0.68 -7.14
N ILE A 43 -8.19 0.95 -8.36
CA ILE A 43 -7.54 1.91 -9.26
C ILE A 43 -8.42 3.10 -9.64
N MET A 44 -9.68 3.13 -9.19
CA MET A 44 -10.61 4.22 -9.47
C MET A 44 -10.53 5.33 -8.44
N HIS A 45 -10.98 6.52 -8.82
CA HIS A 45 -11.17 7.67 -7.93
C HIS A 45 -9.91 8.06 -7.15
N GLY A 46 -8.75 8.03 -7.81
CA GLY A 46 -7.48 8.38 -7.17
C GLY A 46 -6.90 7.30 -6.28
N ARG A 47 -7.56 6.15 -6.16
CA ARG A 47 -6.98 5.00 -5.48
C ARG A 47 -5.87 4.40 -6.33
N LYS A 48 -4.86 3.87 -5.68
CA LYS A 48 -3.65 3.37 -6.36
C LYS A 48 -3.18 2.07 -5.73
N ILE A 49 -2.50 1.28 -6.55
CA ILE A 49 -1.82 0.06 -6.13
C ILE A 49 -0.33 0.29 -6.30
N PHE A 50 0.44 0.01 -5.26
CA PHE A 50 1.90 0.02 -5.35
C PHE A 50 2.47 -1.35 -5.04
N GLY A 51 3.56 -1.68 -5.73
CA GLY A 51 4.37 -2.84 -5.46
C GLY A 51 5.74 -2.45 -4.97
N LEU A 52 6.33 -3.29 -4.13
CA LEU A 52 7.74 -3.20 -3.77
C LEU A 52 8.51 -4.11 -4.71
N LYS A 53 9.31 -3.52 -5.60
CA LYS A 53 10.04 -4.24 -6.62
C LYS A 53 11.50 -4.44 -6.22
N TYR A 54 11.98 -5.66 -6.37
CA TYR A 54 13.37 -6.01 -6.18
C TYR A 54 13.77 -7.06 -7.20
N ASN A 55 14.85 -6.83 -7.97
CA ASN A 55 15.32 -7.72 -9.04
C ASN A 55 14.18 -8.15 -9.99
N ASP A 56 13.40 -7.17 -10.44
CA ASP A 56 12.27 -7.36 -11.38
C ASP A 56 11.11 -8.21 -10.83
N GLU A 57 11.10 -8.48 -9.52
CA GLU A 57 9.99 -9.17 -8.87
C GLU A 57 9.27 -8.26 -7.89
N ILE A 58 7.97 -8.40 -7.81
CA ILE A 58 7.14 -7.70 -6.83
C ILE A 58 7.09 -8.53 -5.56
N GLU A 59 7.62 -8.00 -4.47
CA GLU A 59 7.76 -8.71 -3.19
C GLU A 59 6.70 -8.33 -2.16
N ALA A 60 6.02 -7.22 -2.36
CA ALA A 60 4.90 -6.81 -1.52
C ALA A 60 3.97 -5.91 -2.32
N ILE A 61 2.73 -5.82 -1.89
CA ILE A 61 1.71 -4.99 -2.54
C ILE A 61 0.96 -4.21 -1.46
N VAL A 62 0.68 -2.94 -1.75
CA VAL A 62 -0.16 -2.10 -0.92
C VAL A 62 -1.17 -1.37 -1.79
N CYS A 63 -2.42 -1.33 -1.34
CA CYS A 63 -3.46 -0.57 -2.00
C CYS A 63 -3.82 0.63 -1.13
N ILE A 64 -3.89 1.81 -1.74
CA ILE A 64 -4.12 3.06 -1.03
C ILE A 64 -5.32 3.82 -1.58
N ALA A 65 -5.89 4.65 -0.72
CA ALA A 65 -6.86 5.67 -1.08
C ALA A 65 -6.39 7.01 -0.51
N LEU A 66 -6.69 8.08 -1.21
CA LEU A 66 -6.44 9.44 -0.72
C LEU A 66 -7.73 10.00 -0.18
N CYS A 67 -7.76 10.31 1.10
CA CYS A 67 -8.96 10.77 1.81
C CYS A 67 -8.69 12.09 2.53
N PRO A 68 -9.72 12.95 2.67
CA PRO A 68 -9.58 14.17 3.46
C PRO A 68 -9.57 13.91 4.96
N GLU A 69 -10.15 12.77 5.38
CA GLU A 69 -10.24 12.34 6.77
C GLU A 69 -9.97 10.85 6.84
N VAL A 70 -9.76 10.33 8.05
CA VAL A 70 -9.58 8.89 8.27
C VAL A 70 -10.95 8.21 8.24
N PRO A 71 -11.21 7.32 7.28
CA PRO A 71 -12.47 6.58 7.23
C PRO A 71 -12.50 5.45 8.26
N PHE A 72 -13.71 5.09 8.70
CA PHE A 72 -13.91 3.95 9.62
C PHE A 72 -14.24 2.67 8.89
N THR A 73 -14.76 2.75 7.66
CA THR A 73 -15.20 1.60 6.88
C THR A 73 -14.71 1.73 5.43
N VAL A 74 -14.73 0.61 4.71
CA VAL A 74 -14.44 0.62 3.27
C VAL A 74 -15.45 1.47 2.51
N ARG A 75 -16.72 1.39 2.88
CA ARG A 75 -17.77 2.20 2.26
C ARG A 75 -17.52 3.69 2.43
N GLU A 76 -17.16 4.09 3.63
CA GLU A 76 -16.82 5.49 3.93
C GLU A 76 -15.59 5.94 3.16
N MET A 77 -14.57 5.10 3.10
CA MET A 77 -13.36 5.35 2.31
C MET A 77 -13.69 5.53 0.82
N ASP A 78 -14.55 4.67 0.28
CA ASP A 78 -14.98 4.76 -1.12
C ASP A 78 -15.70 6.10 -1.38
N TYR A 79 -16.63 6.48 -0.52
CA TYR A 79 -17.34 7.74 -0.64
C TYR A 79 -16.36 8.94 -0.57
N MET A 80 -15.49 8.96 0.40
CA MET A 80 -14.53 10.06 0.59
C MET A 80 -13.58 10.22 -0.59
N SER A 81 -13.06 9.11 -1.11
CA SER A 81 -12.14 9.17 -2.25
C SER A 81 -12.83 9.59 -3.53
N GLN A 82 -14.08 9.20 -3.74
CA GLN A 82 -14.86 9.66 -4.89
C GLN A 82 -15.14 11.16 -4.81
N ALA A 83 -15.63 11.63 -3.67
CA ALA A 83 -15.96 13.03 -3.48
C ALA A 83 -14.74 13.93 -3.66
N ALA A 84 -13.63 13.58 -3.05
CA ALA A 84 -12.39 14.34 -3.17
C ALA A 84 -11.92 14.43 -4.63
N ASN A 85 -12.05 13.34 -5.37
CA ASN A 85 -11.60 13.29 -6.77
C ASN A 85 -12.52 14.10 -7.70
N GLN A 86 -13.83 14.14 -7.41
CA GLN A 86 -14.79 14.90 -8.22
C GLN A 86 -14.64 16.41 -8.02
N ASP A 87 -14.36 16.82 -6.80
CA ASP A 87 -14.27 18.24 -6.46
C ASP A 87 -12.89 18.83 -6.73
N GLY A 88 -11.97 18.05 -7.27
CA GLY A 88 -10.59 18.49 -7.48
C GLY A 88 -9.81 18.68 -6.20
N GLN A 89 -10.38 18.33 -5.06
CA GLN A 89 -9.74 18.40 -3.76
C GLN A 89 -9.10 17.05 -3.47
N ARG A 90 -7.78 17.02 -3.52
CA ARG A 90 -7.07 15.80 -3.15
C ARG A 90 -7.13 15.62 -1.64
N GLY A 91 -7.47 14.42 -1.23
CA GLY A 91 -7.27 14.05 0.15
C GLY A 91 -5.78 14.09 0.48
N GLU A 92 -5.45 14.60 1.65
CA GLU A 92 -4.06 14.70 2.10
C GLU A 92 -3.62 13.50 2.91
N ILE A 93 -4.55 12.62 3.27
CA ILE A 93 -4.29 11.44 4.07
C ILE A 93 -4.23 10.23 3.16
N VAL A 94 -3.11 9.52 3.21
CA VAL A 94 -2.93 8.25 2.50
C VAL A 94 -3.45 7.14 3.40
N ILE A 95 -4.46 6.43 2.93
CA ILE A 95 -5.03 5.28 3.65
C ILE A 95 -4.54 4.01 2.98
N ALA A 96 -3.68 3.26 3.65
CA ALA A 96 -3.29 1.94 3.21
C ALA A 96 -4.33 0.95 3.73
N TYR A 97 -5.26 0.54 2.87
CA TYR A 97 -6.40 -0.27 3.30
C TYR A 97 -6.16 -1.77 3.17
N THR A 98 -5.16 -2.17 2.42
CA THR A 98 -4.68 -3.56 2.42
C THR A 98 -3.22 -3.59 2.04
N VAL A 99 -2.47 -4.48 2.68
CA VAL A 99 -1.07 -4.71 2.40
C VAL A 99 -0.77 -6.19 2.61
N TRP A 100 0.00 -6.77 1.70
CA TRP A 100 0.48 -8.13 1.88
C TRP A 100 1.86 -8.30 1.26
N SER A 101 2.57 -9.31 1.69
CA SER A 101 3.93 -9.57 1.23
C SER A 101 4.08 -10.99 0.73
N ARG A 102 4.92 -11.15 -0.29
CA ARG A 102 5.35 -12.43 -0.82
C ARG A 102 6.68 -12.86 -0.23
N LYS A 103 7.37 -11.93 0.43
CA LYS A 103 8.66 -12.15 1.06
C LYS A 103 8.66 -11.57 2.47
N ARG A 104 9.26 -12.29 3.42
CA ARG A 104 9.35 -11.85 4.81
C ARG A 104 10.04 -10.49 4.91
N GLY A 105 9.42 -9.56 5.63
CA GLY A 105 9.93 -8.21 5.83
C GLY A 105 9.53 -7.21 4.75
N ALA A 106 9.04 -7.67 3.59
CA ALA A 106 8.68 -6.79 2.48
C ALA A 106 7.46 -5.93 2.80
N GLY A 107 6.53 -6.42 3.62
CA GLY A 107 5.36 -5.64 4.04
C GLY A 107 5.75 -4.40 4.84
N LYS A 108 6.70 -4.52 5.73
CA LYS A 108 7.22 -3.37 6.49
C LYS A 108 7.95 -2.38 5.59
N GLU A 109 8.74 -2.89 4.66
CA GLU A 109 9.52 -2.04 3.76
C GLU A 109 8.62 -1.25 2.80
N ILE A 110 7.57 -1.86 2.27
CA ILE A 110 6.67 -1.14 1.36
C ILE A 110 5.94 -0.01 2.09
N ILE A 111 5.55 -0.21 3.35
CA ILE A 111 4.91 0.83 4.16
C ILE A 111 5.89 1.97 4.42
N LYS A 112 7.14 1.65 4.73
CA LYS A 112 8.18 2.66 4.92
C LYS A 112 8.38 3.49 3.65
N LYS A 113 8.51 2.84 2.51
CA LYS A 113 8.69 3.54 1.23
C LYS A 113 7.46 4.36 0.85
N LEU A 114 6.28 3.85 1.15
CA LEU A 114 5.04 4.59 0.93
C LEU A 114 5.00 5.87 1.77
N GLY A 115 5.47 5.82 3.01
CA GLY A 115 5.55 7.00 3.88
C GLY A 115 6.49 8.08 3.35
N GLU A 116 7.47 7.69 2.53
CA GLU A 116 8.40 8.63 1.88
C GLU A 116 7.87 9.15 0.54
N TRP A 117 6.81 8.56 0.02
CA TRP A 117 6.28 8.87 -1.30
C TRP A 117 5.60 10.24 -1.33
N LYS A 118 6.05 11.11 -2.25
CA LYS A 118 5.51 12.46 -2.47
C LYS A 118 5.38 13.31 -1.21
N ASN A 119 6.18 13.05 -0.20
CA ASN A 119 6.19 13.83 1.05
C ASN A 119 4.81 13.90 1.72
N PHE A 120 4.02 12.83 1.66
CA PHE A 120 2.76 12.77 2.37
C PHE A 120 2.98 12.86 3.88
N ILE A 121 2.27 13.78 4.51
CA ILE A 121 2.44 14.08 5.92
C ILE A 121 1.81 13.03 6.80
N LYS A 122 0.74 12.37 6.31
CA LYS A 122 -0.03 11.41 7.10
C LYS A 122 -0.31 10.13 6.32
N LEU A 123 0.16 9.03 6.86
CA LEU A 123 -0.12 7.69 6.37
C LEU A 123 -0.84 6.91 7.47
N TYR A 124 -2.00 6.35 7.14
CA TYR A 124 -2.77 5.50 8.05
C TYR A 124 -2.83 4.08 7.50
N LEU A 125 -2.48 3.11 8.34
CA LEU A 125 -2.76 1.71 8.11
C LEU A 125 -4.13 1.41 8.70
N MET A 126 -5.08 0.98 7.90
CA MET A 126 -6.37 0.57 8.41
C MET A 126 -6.27 -0.82 9.01
N GLU A 127 -6.64 -0.94 10.27
CA GLU A 127 -6.68 -2.23 10.94
C GLU A 127 -7.78 -3.10 10.36
N LYS A 128 -7.50 -4.39 10.27
CA LYS A 128 -8.39 -5.38 9.68
C LYS A 128 -9.80 -5.34 10.27
N LYS A 129 -9.93 -5.21 11.58
CA LYS A 129 -11.22 -5.22 12.26
C LYS A 129 -12.00 -3.91 12.15
N LEU A 130 -11.36 -2.80 11.78
CA LEU A 130 -12.04 -1.53 11.56
C LEU A 130 -12.57 -1.39 10.14
N MET A 131 -12.24 -2.33 9.26
CA MET A 131 -12.55 -2.26 7.84
C MET A 131 -13.76 -3.12 7.45
N ASN A 132 -14.60 -3.47 8.39
CA ASN A 132 -15.85 -4.17 8.09
C ASN A 132 -16.84 -3.20 7.45
N TYR A 133 -17.60 -3.70 6.49
CA TYR A 133 -18.64 -2.93 5.83
C TYR A 133 -19.80 -2.58 6.76
#